data_a63b85c24a69a96f3ba3babfafa362f5
#
_entry.id   a63b85c24a69a96f3ba3babfafa362f5
#
_cell.length_a   1.000
_cell.length_b   1.000
_cell.length_c   1.000
_cell.angle_alpha   90.00
_cell.angle_beta   90.00
_cell.angle_gamma   90.00
#
_symmetry.space_group_name_H-M   'P 1'
#
loop_
_entity.id
_entity.type
_entity.pdbx_description
1 polymer ?
#
loop_
_entity_poly.entity_id
_entity_poly.type
_entity_poly.pdbx_seq_one_letter_code
_entity_poly.pdbx_strand_id
1 'polypeptide(L)'
;MKTLFINRHAKSSWKDNNLNDFDRPLTKRGHLAAPFMAKRLKERSEDFDLILTSPANRAFSTAQYFANEFEYDHKFIEEAHSIYLADHGTILRIIDNLPNDFNKVMIFGHNPGLTNLANVLTGETLGNIPTAGTVKINFDVDSWEEVTPGSGTLEFFDYPKRYKEMQVLDD
;
A
#
# COMPACT_ATOMS: atom_id res chain seq x y z
N MET A 1 1.15 -8.79 -18.41
CA MET A 1 1.58 -7.63 -17.63
C MET A 1 1.14 -7.78 -16.18
N LYS A 2 1.99 -7.43 -15.25
CA LYS A 2 1.66 -7.39 -13.82
C LYS A 2 1.69 -5.95 -13.31
N THR A 3 0.80 -5.62 -12.39
CA THR A 3 0.72 -4.29 -11.77
C THR A 3 0.75 -4.43 -10.26
N LEU A 4 1.61 -3.67 -9.61
CA LEU A 4 1.72 -3.60 -8.16
C LEU A 4 1.37 -2.20 -7.68
N PHE A 5 0.43 -2.12 -6.73
CA PHE A 5 0.16 -0.89 -5.98
C PHE A 5 0.79 -1.05 -4.60
N ILE A 6 1.72 -0.19 -4.28
CA ILE A 6 2.39 -0.14 -2.98
C ILE A 6 1.73 0.96 -2.18
N ASN A 7 1.07 0.60 -1.07
CA ASN A 7 0.30 1.54 -0.25
C ASN A 7 0.85 1.54 1.18
N ARG A 8 1.30 2.70 1.64
CA ARG A 8 1.64 2.87 3.05
C ARG A 8 0.36 3.08 3.86
N HIS A 9 0.28 2.49 5.05
CA HIS A 9 -0.85 2.72 5.96
C HIS A 9 -1.07 4.21 6.20
N ALA A 10 -2.31 4.60 6.50
CA ALA A 10 -2.67 5.97 6.85
C ALA A 10 -2.11 6.34 8.24
N LYS A 11 -2.19 7.62 8.60
CA LYS A 11 -1.63 8.15 9.86
C LYS A 11 -2.17 7.39 11.07
N SER A 12 -1.27 6.91 11.90
CA SER A 12 -1.62 6.14 13.11
C SER A 12 -1.27 6.89 14.38
N SER A 13 -2.02 6.56 15.46
CA SER A 13 -1.95 7.27 16.73
C SER A 13 -0.89 6.68 17.67
N TRP A 14 -0.20 7.58 18.39
CA TRP A 14 0.68 7.25 19.50
C TRP A 14 0.07 7.66 20.86
N LYS A 15 -1.22 8.04 20.89
CA LYS A 15 -1.84 8.63 22.10
C LYS A 15 -2.03 7.63 23.23
N ASP A 16 -2.30 6.37 22.93
CA ASP A 16 -2.51 5.33 23.93
C ASP A 16 -1.23 4.56 24.19
N ASN A 17 -0.57 4.87 25.30
CA ASN A 17 0.70 4.22 25.70
C ASN A 17 0.53 2.76 26.17
N ASN A 18 -0.70 2.30 26.38
CA ASN A 18 -0.99 0.92 26.77
C ASN A 18 -1.05 -0.02 25.58
N LEU A 19 -1.15 0.52 24.36
CA LEU A 19 -1.14 -0.28 23.13
C LEU A 19 0.28 -0.57 22.67
N ASN A 20 0.50 -1.80 22.21
CA ASN A 20 1.72 -2.12 21.47
C ASN A 20 1.64 -1.54 20.06
N ASP A 21 2.77 -1.51 19.35
CA ASP A 21 2.85 -0.96 17.99
C ASP A 21 1.84 -1.62 17.04
N PHE A 22 1.69 -2.93 17.13
CA PHE A 22 0.82 -3.72 16.26
C PHE A 22 -0.65 -3.27 16.32
N ASP A 23 -1.12 -2.88 17.50
CA ASP A 23 -2.53 -2.56 17.75
C ASP A 23 -2.86 -1.07 17.61
N ARG A 24 -1.90 -0.21 17.31
CA ARG A 24 -2.14 1.23 17.16
C ARG A 24 -3.19 1.54 16.09
N PRO A 25 -4.25 2.30 16.43
CA PRO A 25 -5.30 2.66 15.48
C PRO A 25 -4.89 3.84 14.60
N LEU A 26 -5.69 4.10 13.57
CA LEU A 26 -5.57 5.33 12.79
C LEU A 26 -5.93 6.55 13.62
N THR A 27 -5.30 7.69 13.31
CA THR A 27 -5.73 9.00 13.82
C THR A 27 -7.00 9.47 13.08
N LYS A 28 -7.61 10.56 13.57
CA LYS A 28 -8.69 11.24 12.85
C LYS A 28 -8.26 11.57 11.41
N ARG A 29 -7.05 12.11 11.22
CA ARG A 29 -6.48 12.37 9.88
C ARG A 29 -6.39 11.09 9.06
N GLY A 30 -5.93 9.99 9.66
CA GLY A 30 -5.82 8.69 8.97
C GLY A 30 -7.17 8.20 8.47
N HIS A 31 -8.21 8.30 9.30
CA HIS A 31 -9.58 7.91 8.93
C HIS A 31 -10.18 8.79 7.83
N LEU A 32 -9.66 10.00 7.61
CA LEU A 32 -10.08 10.87 6.51
C LEU A 32 -9.22 10.65 5.26
N ALA A 33 -7.92 10.49 5.43
CA ALA A 33 -6.98 10.36 4.31
C ALA A 33 -7.12 9.02 3.56
N ALA A 34 -7.33 7.91 4.27
CA ALA A 34 -7.44 6.60 3.63
C ALA A 34 -8.61 6.52 2.64
N PRO A 35 -9.87 6.85 3.03
CA PRO A 35 -10.97 6.83 2.07
C PRO A 35 -10.82 7.90 0.98
N PHE A 36 -10.23 9.05 1.28
CA PHE A 36 -9.94 10.07 0.28
C PHE A 36 -9.02 9.54 -0.82
N MET A 37 -7.92 8.90 -0.44
CA MET A 37 -6.97 8.35 -1.42
C MET A 37 -7.55 7.17 -2.20
N ALA A 38 -8.36 6.32 -1.55
CA ALA A 38 -9.07 5.25 -2.23
C ALA A 38 -10.00 5.79 -3.32
N LYS A 39 -10.75 6.84 -3.01
CA LYS A 39 -11.62 7.53 -3.98
C LYS A 39 -10.80 8.11 -5.14
N ARG A 40 -9.68 8.76 -4.86
CA ARG A 40 -8.80 9.31 -5.92
C ARG A 40 -8.29 8.21 -6.84
N LEU A 41 -7.94 7.05 -6.29
CA LEU A 41 -7.50 5.92 -7.10
C LEU A 41 -8.62 5.43 -8.02
N LYS A 42 -9.84 5.32 -7.50
CA LYS A 42 -11.02 4.93 -8.29
C LYS A 42 -11.32 5.93 -9.40
N GLU A 43 -11.19 7.23 -9.12
CA GLU A 43 -11.37 8.30 -10.11
C GLU A 43 -10.33 8.25 -11.24
N ARG A 44 -9.18 7.61 -11.02
CA ARG A 44 -8.18 7.32 -12.07
C ARG A 44 -8.55 6.12 -12.93
N SER A 45 -9.72 5.53 -12.71
CA SER A 45 -10.17 4.30 -13.38
C SER A 45 -9.23 3.10 -13.15
N GLU A 46 -8.60 3.07 -12.00
CA GLU A 46 -7.78 1.93 -11.59
C GLU A 46 -8.66 0.80 -11.04
N ASP A 47 -8.15 -0.41 -11.09
CA ASP A 47 -8.76 -1.60 -10.51
C ASP A 47 -7.67 -2.55 -10.00
N PHE A 48 -8.06 -3.57 -9.27
CA PHE A 48 -7.14 -4.57 -8.73
C PHE A 48 -7.84 -5.91 -8.49
N ASP A 49 -7.06 -6.97 -8.44
CA ASP A 49 -7.54 -8.34 -8.26
C ASP A 49 -7.41 -8.84 -6.82
N LEU A 50 -6.43 -8.33 -6.08
CA LEU A 50 -6.10 -8.81 -4.75
C LEU A 50 -5.67 -7.67 -3.84
N ILE A 51 -6.16 -7.68 -2.60
CA ILE A 51 -5.60 -6.88 -1.50
C ILE A 51 -4.82 -7.80 -0.57
N LEU A 52 -3.54 -7.49 -0.39
CA LEU A 52 -2.64 -8.15 0.54
C LEU A 52 -2.15 -7.11 1.56
N THR A 53 -2.31 -7.37 2.85
CA THR A 53 -2.00 -6.38 3.88
C THR A 53 -1.21 -6.96 5.05
N SER A 54 -0.35 -6.12 5.63
CA SER A 54 0.13 -6.35 7.00
C SER A 54 -1.07 -6.45 7.95
N PRO A 55 -1.04 -7.36 8.92
CA PRO A 55 -2.13 -7.50 9.88
C PRO A 55 -2.14 -6.41 10.97
N ALA A 56 -1.13 -5.55 11.03
CA ALA A 56 -1.14 -4.42 11.97
C ALA A 56 -2.40 -3.58 11.78
N ASN A 57 -3.02 -3.15 12.88
CA ASN A 57 -4.32 -2.45 12.85
C ASN A 57 -4.33 -1.28 11.84
N ARG A 58 -3.30 -0.43 11.85
CA ARG A 58 -3.23 0.73 10.94
C ARG A 58 -3.18 0.35 9.46
N ALA A 59 -2.51 -0.73 9.11
CA ALA A 59 -2.43 -1.21 7.72
C ALA A 59 -3.72 -1.89 7.29
N PHE A 60 -4.25 -2.78 8.12
CA PHE A 60 -5.50 -3.48 7.86
C PHE A 60 -6.67 -2.50 7.74
N SER A 61 -6.76 -1.52 8.64
CA SER A 61 -7.80 -0.48 8.60
C SER A 61 -7.72 0.34 7.30
N THR A 62 -6.52 0.68 6.85
CA THR A 62 -6.33 1.39 5.58
C THR A 62 -6.82 0.53 4.41
N ALA A 63 -6.44 -0.75 4.38
CA ALA A 63 -6.88 -1.70 3.35
C ALA A 63 -8.41 -1.83 3.30
N GLN A 64 -9.08 -1.82 4.45
CA GLN A 64 -10.54 -1.88 4.52
C GLN A 64 -11.21 -0.67 3.85
N TYR A 65 -10.64 0.54 3.99
CA TYR A 65 -11.16 1.71 3.29
C TYR A 65 -11.07 1.57 1.77
N PHE A 66 -9.97 1.01 1.26
CA PHE A 66 -9.83 0.74 -0.17
C PHE A 66 -10.81 -0.35 -0.63
N ALA A 67 -10.97 -1.41 0.16
CA ALA A 67 -11.97 -2.45 -0.13
C ALA A 67 -13.39 -1.87 -0.22
N ASN A 68 -13.76 -1.00 0.72
CA ASN A 68 -15.07 -0.34 0.70
C ASN A 68 -15.28 0.49 -0.57
N GLU A 69 -14.31 1.32 -0.95
CA GLU A 69 -14.43 2.20 -2.11
C GLU A 69 -14.60 1.41 -3.43
N PHE A 70 -13.91 0.28 -3.52
CA PHE A 70 -13.92 -0.56 -4.73
C PHE A 70 -14.96 -1.69 -4.67
N GLU A 71 -15.80 -1.72 -3.63
CA GLU A 71 -16.79 -2.79 -3.43
C GLU A 71 -16.14 -4.18 -3.42
N TYR A 72 -14.91 -4.25 -2.92
CA TYR A 72 -14.15 -5.48 -2.75
C TYR A 72 -14.58 -6.14 -1.44
N ASP A 73 -14.99 -7.40 -1.50
CA ASP A 73 -15.46 -8.12 -0.31
C ASP A 73 -14.32 -8.30 0.70
N HIS A 74 -14.54 -7.81 1.92
CA HIS A 74 -13.54 -7.86 3.00
C HIS A 74 -13.06 -9.27 3.33
N LYS A 75 -13.87 -10.30 3.07
CA LYS A 75 -13.45 -11.69 3.30
C LYS A 75 -12.30 -12.13 2.38
N PHE A 76 -12.09 -11.43 1.27
CA PHE A 76 -10.99 -11.70 0.33
C PHE A 76 -9.74 -10.87 0.60
N ILE A 77 -9.75 -9.98 1.60
CA ILE A 77 -8.53 -9.31 2.05
C ILE A 77 -7.61 -10.36 2.67
N GLU A 78 -6.41 -10.52 2.11
CA GLU A 78 -5.43 -11.46 2.63
C GLU A 78 -4.45 -10.76 3.57
N GLU A 79 -4.28 -11.32 4.77
CA GLU A 79 -3.27 -10.87 5.72
C GLU A 79 -1.99 -11.67 5.54
N ALA A 80 -0.86 -10.97 5.47
CA ALA A 80 0.45 -11.61 5.46
C ALA A 80 1.27 -11.06 6.63
N HIS A 81 1.43 -11.87 7.68
CA HIS A 81 2.17 -11.48 8.88
C HIS A 81 3.61 -11.05 8.57
N SER A 82 4.22 -11.65 7.56
CA SER A 82 5.57 -11.32 7.13
C SER A 82 5.73 -9.92 6.53
N ILE A 83 4.63 -9.23 6.20
CA ILE A 83 4.68 -7.82 5.76
C ILE A 83 4.87 -6.87 6.96
N TYR A 84 4.46 -7.28 8.17
CA TYR A 84 4.58 -6.42 9.34
C TYR A 84 6.04 -6.03 9.59
N LEU A 85 6.33 -4.73 9.48
CA LEU A 85 7.66 -4.14 9.62
C LEU A 85 8.75 -4.81 8.75
N ALA A 86 8.36 -5.35 7.61
CA ALA A 86 9.24 -6.08 6.71
C ALA A 86 10.19 -5.15 5.95
N ASP A 87 11.38 -5.65 5.65
CA ASP A 87 12.27 -5.04 4.68
C ASP A 87 11.80 -5.34 3.23
N HIS A 88 12.39 -4.65 2.26
CA HIS A 88 12.01 -4.83 0.86
C HIS A 88 12.30 -6.24 0.33
N GLY A 89 13.35 -6.89 0.81
CA GLY A 89 13.70 -8.26 0.39
C GLY A 89 12.65 -9.27 0.82
N THR A 90 12.11 -9.13 2.02
CA THR A 90 11.01 -9.97 2.51
C THR A 90 9.75 -9.78 1.68
N ILE A 91 9.40 -8.53 1.35
CA ILE A 91 8.21 -8.23 0.54
C ILE A 91 8.41 -8.76 -0.89
N LEU A 92 9.60 -8.63 -1.44
CA LEU A 92 9.90 -9.18 -2.78
C LEU A 92 9.70 -10.70 -2.84
N ARG A 93 10.11 -11.43 -1.80
CA ARG A 93 9.85 -12.88 -1.71
C ARG A 93 8.35 -13.20 -1.67
N ILE A 94 7.55 -12.36 -1.01
CA ILE A 94 6.10 -12.51 -1.04
C ILE A 94 5.57 -12.31 -2.45
N ILE A 95 6.05 -11.29 -3.15
CA ILE A 95 5.65 -10.99 -4.54
C ILE A 95 6.01 -12.16 -5.46
N ASP A 96 7.20 -12.74 -5.33
CA ASP A 96 7.65 -13.88 -6.14
C ASP A 96 6.71 -15.09 -6.03
N ASN A 97 6.02 -15.22 -4.90
CA ASN A 97 5.13 -16.34 -4.61
C ASN A 97 3.64 -16.02 -4.83
N LEU A 98 3.30 -14.86 -5.38
CA LEU A 98 1.92 -14.52 -5.67
C LEU A 98 1.35 -15.44 -6.76
N PRO A 99 0.08 -15.88 -6.61
CA PRO A 99 -0.59 -16.64 -7.67
C PRO A 99 -0.67 -15.82 -8.96
N ASN A 100 -0.33 -16.45 -10.08
CA ASN A 100 -0.30 -15.77 -11.38
C ASN A 100 -1.68 -15.48 -11.96
N ASP A 101 -2.75 -16.01 -11.34
CA ASP A 101 -4.13 -15.63 -11.67
C ASP A 101 -4.43 -14.17 -11.32
N PHE A 102 -3.70 -13.60 -10.36
CA PHE A 102 -3.81 -12.18 -10.03
C PHE A 102 -2.82 -11.37 -10.89
N ASN A 103 -3.33 -10.39 -11.61
CA ASN A 103 -2.51 -9.51 -12.45
C ASN A 103 -2.25 -8.14 -11.81
N LYS A 104 -3.14 -7.71 -10.92
CA LYS A 104 -3.07 -6.41 -10.25
C LYS A 104 -3.24 -6.60 -8.76
N VAL A 105 -2.18 -6.37 -8.01
CA VAL A 105 -2.13 -6.62 -6.56
C VAL A 105 -1.85 -5.34 -5.81
N MET A 106 -2.64 -5.08 -4.76
CA MET A 106 -2.40 -4.03 -3.78
C MET A 106 -1.72 -4.60 -2.56
N ILE A 107 -0.62 -3.97 -2.13
CA ILE A 107 0.04 -4.29 -0.87
C ILE A 107 -0.08 -3.10 0.07
N PHE A 108 -0.49 -3.35 1.33
CA PHE A 108 -0.54 -2.37 2.40
C PHE A 108 0.48 -2.74 3.48
N GLY A 109 1.34 -1.79 3.82
CA GLY A 109 2.42 -2.06 4.77
C GLY A 109 3.06 -0.80 5.34
N HIS A 110 4.34 -0.90 5.59
CA HIS A 110 5.08 0.04 6.42
C HIS A 110 6.38 0.50 5.76
N ASN A 111 6.86 1.68 6.16
CA ASN A 111 8.19 2.16 5.83
C ASN A 111 9.21 1.71 6.91
N PRO A 112 10.50 1.60 6.57
CA PRO A 112 11.10 1.97 5.29
C PRO A 112 10.97 0.91 4.18
N GLY A 113 10.46 -0.27 4.48
CA GLY A 113 10.40 -1.39 3.55
C GLY A 113 9.70 -1.05 2.23
N LEU A 114 8.56 -0.35 2.29
CA LEU A 114 7.79 0.01 1.09
C LEU A 114 8.51 1.00 0.18
N THR A 115 9.11 2.04 0.74
CA THR A 115 9.87 3.01 -0.06
C THR A 115 11.08 2.34 -0.71
N ASN A 116 11.80 1.52 0.05
CA ASN A 116 12.93 0.77 -0.48
C ASN A 116 12.50 -0.20 -1.58
N LEU A 117 11.37 -0.87 -1.41
CA LEU A 117 10.81 -1.78 -2.43
C LEU A 117 10.52 -1.03 -3.73
N ALA A 118 9.82 0.11 -3.65
CA ALA A 118 9.50 0.92 -4.82
C ALA A 118 10.78 1.34 -5.56
N ASN A 119 11.79 1.82 -4.83
CA ASN A 119 13.06 2.25 -5.41
C ASN A 119 13.83 1.09 -6.07
N VAL A 120 13.89 -0.06 -5.40
CA VAL A 120 14.57 -1.25 -5.93
C VAL A 120 13.88 -1.75 -7.20
N LEU A 121 12.56 -1.81 -7.22
CA LEU A 121 11.81 -2.33 -8.37
C LEU A 121 11.85 -1.42 -9.59
N THR A 122 11.92 -0.11 -9.39
CA THR A 122 11.83 0.87 -10.49
C THR A 122 13.16 1.52 -10.86
N GLY A 123 14.15 1.46 -9.98
CA GLY A 123 15.38 2.25 -10.13
C GLY A 123 15.22 3.74 -9.81
N GLU A 124 14.03 4.15 -9.33
CA GLU A 124 13.78 5.52 -8.90
C GLU A 124 14.38 5.79 -7.52
N THR A 125 14.45 7.07 -7.15
CA THR A 125 14.95 7.53 -5.85
C THR A 125 13.87 8.30 -5.10
N LEU A 126 12.74 7.65 -4.84
CA LEU A 126 11.72 8.24 -3.97
C LEU A 126 12.31 8.41 -2.57
N GLY A 127 12.18 9.61 -2.01
CA GLY A 127 12.74 9.89 -0.69
C GLY A 127 11.94 9.21 0.42
N ASN A 128 10.62 9.24 0.30
CA ASN A 128 9.71 8.64 1.29
C ASN A 128 8.30 8.57 0.71
N ILE A 129 7.64 7.42 0.90
CA ILE A 129 6.20 7.30 0.65
C ILE A 129 5.50 7.82 1.92
N PRO A 130 4.74 8.93 1.85
CA PRO A 130 4.00 9.43 3.02
C PRO A 130 2.90 8.46 3.46
N THR A 131 2.37 8.65 4.66
CA THR A 131 1.20 7.89 5.11
C THR A 131 0.03 8.05 4.14
N ALA A 132 -0.69 6.97 3.88
CA ALA A 132 -1.73 6.86 2.86
C ALA A 132 -1.25 7.14 1.42
N GLY A 133 0.07 7.16 1.19
CA GLY A 133 0.63 7.28 -0.15
C GLY A 133 0.53 5.98 -0.93
N THR A 134 0.37 6.11 -2.24
CA THR A 134 0.25 4.99 -3.20
C THR A 134 1.26 5.17 -4.33
N VAL A 135 1.97 4.10 -4.64
CA VAL A 135 2.85 4.00 -5.81
C VAL A 135 2.32 2.91 -6.71
N LYS A 136 2.13 3.22 -8.00
CA LYS A 136 1.76 2.21 -9.01
C LYS A 136 2.96 1.88 -9.87
N ILE A 137 3.26 0.59 -9.98
CA ILE A 137 4.36 0.06 -10.78
C ILE A 137 3.82 -0.98 -11.75
N ASN A 138 4.17 -0.86 -13.01
CA ASN A 138 3.86 -1.86 -14.04
C ASN A 138 5.10 -2.66 -14.40
N PHE A 139 4.88 -3.95 -14.68
CA PHE A 139 5.92 -4.88 -15.09
C PHE A 139 5.50 -5.56 -16.38
N ASP A 140 6.37 -5.51 -17.39
CA ASP A 140 6.16 -6.21 -18.66
C ASP A 140 6.63 -7.66 -18.52
N VAL A 141 5.90 -8.42 -17.70
CA VAL A 141 6.15 -9.82 -17.37
C VAL A 141 4.84 -10.61 -17.35
N ASP A 142 4.91 -11.92 -17.51
CA ASP A 142 3.73 -12.79 -17.47
C ASP A 142 3.52 -13.44 -16.11
N SER A 143 4.57 -13.55 -15.30
CA SER A 143 4.49 -14.13 -13.96
C SER A 143 5.15 -13.25 -12.90
N TRP A 144 4.71 -13.38 -11.65
CA TRP A 144 5.29 -12.65 -10.53
C TRP A 144 6.74 -13.04 -10.23
N GLU A 145 7.13 -14.26 -10.56
CA GLU A 145 8.51 -14.75 -10.44
C GLU A 145 9.51 -13.97 -11.29
N GLU A 146 9.03 -13.33 -12.35
CA GLU A 146 9.86 -12.52 -13.24
C GLU A 146 10.05 -11.08 -12.75
N VAL A 147 9.39 -10.70 -11.67
CA VAL A 147 9.54 -9.37 -11.06
C VAL A 147 10.88 -9.32 -10.32
N THR A 148 11.80 -8.52 -10.83
CA THR A 148 13.17 -8.41 -10.33
C THR A 148 13.55 -6.94 -10.14
N PRO A 149 14.65 -6.65 -9.42
CA PRO A 149 15.15 -5.28 -9.30
C PRO A 149 15.30 -4.59 -10.65
N GLY A 150 14.75 -3.39 -10.79
CA GLY A 150 14.82 -2.59 -12.01
C GLY A 150 13.85 -3.02 -13.14
N SER A 151 13.03 -4.06 -12.92
CA SER A 151 12.09 -4.53 -13.95
C SER A 151 10.81 -3.75 -14.04
N GLY A 152 10.52 -2.90 -13.05
CA GLY A 152 9.29 -2.13 -12.97
C GLY A 152 9.39 -0.72 -13.55
N THR A 153 8.28 -0.23 -14.08
CA THR A 153 8.11 1.16 -14.51
C THR A 153 7.18 1.86 -13.54
N LEU A 154 7.64 2.97 -12.97
CA LEU A 154 6.81 3.82 -12.12
C LEU A 154 5.75 4.53 -12.98
N GLU A 155 4.48 4.21 -12.75
CA GLU A 155 3.37 4.85 -13.46
C GLU A 155 2.93 6.14 -12.78
N PHE A 156 2.75 6.10 -11.45
CA PHE A 156 2.47 7.30 -10.66
C PHE A 156 2.83 7.09 -9.19
N PHE A 157 3.00 8.22 -8.52
CA PHE A 157 3.17 8.31 -7.08
C PHE A 157 2.22 9.39 -6.56
N ASP A 158 1.25 9.00 -5.74
CA ASP A 158 0.22 9.88 -5.22
C ASP A 158 0.14 9.80 -3.69
N TYR A 159 -0.22 10.92 -3.05
CA TYR A 159 -0.28 11.00 -1.60
C TYR A 159 -1.20 12.14 -1.16
N PRO A 160 -1.69 12.12 0.11
CA PRO A 160 -2.73 13.07 0.55
C PRO A 160 -2.36 14.54 0.37
N LYS A 161 -1.16 14.95 0.75
CA LYS A 161 -0.77 16.37 0.73
C LYS A 161 -0.56 16.97 -0.66
N ARG A 162 -0.68 16.18 -1.73
CA ARG A 162 -0.80 16.72 -3.09
C ARG A 162 -2.12 17.45 -3.33
N TYR A 163 -3.11 17.23 -2.46
CA TYR A 163 -4.47 17.76 -2.60
C TYR A 163 -4.74 18.78 -1.51
N LYS A 164 -5.33 19.94 -1.89
CA LYS A 164 -5.59 21.04 -0.96
C LYS A 164 -6.48 20.61 0.21
N GLU A 165 -7.46 19.75 -0.05
CA GLU A 165 -8.40 19.24 0.95
C GLU A 165 -7.69 18.50 2.08
N MET A 166 -6.54 17.88 1.78
CA MET A 166 -5.75 17.14 2.77
C MET A 166 -4.65 17.97 3.42
N GLN A 167 -4.26 19.10 2.83
CA GLN A 167 -3.21 19.96 3.36
C GLN A 167 -3.64 20.72 4.62
N VAL A 168 -4.95 20.97 4.78
CA VAL A 168 -5.51 21.80 5.86
C VAL A 168 -5.99 20.99 7.07
N LEU A 169 -5.84 19.66 7.04
CA LEU A 169 -6.25 18.81 8.14
C LEU A 169 -5.17 18.71 9.21
N ASP A 170 -5.61 18.80 10.48
CA ASP A 170 -4.76 18.51 11.63
C ASP A 170 -4.56 16.99 11.78
N ASP A 171 -3.49 16.62 12.42
CA ASP A 171 -3.15 15.21 12.69
C ASP A 171 -4.07 14.55 13.73
#